data_04dbc8eecf53e53a1e0da43d196db808
#
_entry.id   04dbc8eecf53e53a1e0da43d196db808
#
_cell.length_a   1.000
_cell.length_b   1.000
_cell.length_c   1.000
_cell.angle_alpha   90.00
_cell.angle_beta   90.00
_cell.angle_gamma   90.00
#
_symmetry.space_group_name_H-M   'P 1'
#
loop_
_entity.id
_entity.type
_entity.pdbx_description
1 polymer ?
#
loop_
_entity_poly.entity_id
_entity_poly.type
_entity_poly.pdbx_seq_one_letter_code
_entity_poly.pdbx_strand_id
1 'polypeptide(L)'
;VVGATPEATAELARSAALASGAAFGWQRFTLGRLAAVVAAETLAARGLSPLSPLGVEAVCARVVHQLRGKLGRFEAVAQQPGLPRALSRTVQELRLAGARPGGDLGRILDSYEAELRRAALADRAEVFRLALEADSALLSLPALLVDVPLRAPVEERLLARLSGSVLAVAPQADVERMGRALGVSPEPVPEAQDTSLARVQQRLFVEGTTAPAPLGDDVLLLSAPGESRECVEIARLIRREAARSVPFDRMAVLLRSPSQYRPLLEEAFARAGIPAHFAEGTRRPDPAGRAFLALLACAAEGLSARRFAEYLSLGEVPEAVAGAPPPPPAPGDRWVPPDEELTARPGQEPSPAADPAPPPDVEAPVVAGNLRAPRHWEQFLMEAAVIGGRDRWERRLKGLEAKMRADLLAFVEDEARSQRIRRQLDELGALRDFALPLLDALASLPERGAWEAWLDPLTALAARALREPARVLSLLAELAPMGPVGPVSLAEVRLVLARRLTELSAPPSGRRYGKVYVAPVASARGLAFDVVFVPGLAEKLFPHKVIEDPLLRDGQRAEFPELETSRDRIAAERLSLRLAAGAARGRLILSWPRIDLSQGRARVPSFYGL
;
A
#
# COMPACT_ATOMS: atom_id res chain seq x y z
N VAL A 1 4.84 4.79 24.41
CA VAL A 1 4.21 3.51 24.02
C VAL A 1 4.75 3.11 22.65
N VAL A 2 5.20 1.87 22.53
CA VAL A 2 5.61 1.28 21.26
C VAL A 2 4.69 0.11 20.96
N GLY A 3 4.08 0.08 19.79
CA GLY A 3 3.16 -0.98 19.39
C GLY A 3 3.47 -1.53 18.01
N ALA A 4 2.79 -2.61 17.65
CA ALA A 4 2.90 -3.21 16.34
C ALA A 4 2.37 -2.27 15.23
N THR A 5 1.33 -1.49 15.55
CA THR A 5 0.65 -0.57 14.64
C THR A 5 0.29 0.75 15.34
N PRO A 6 0.10 1.85 14.60
CA PRO A 6 -0.39 3.11 15.17
C PRO A 6 -1.76 2.95 15.85
N GLU A 7 -2.63 2.09 15.29
CA GLU A 7 -3.95 1.81 15.84
C GLU A 7 -3.87 1.13 17.21
N ALA A 8 -2.92 0.20 17.40
CA ALA A 8 -2.72 -0.47 18.68
C ALA A 8 -2.31 0.52 19.77
N THR A 9 -1.36 1.42 19.46
CA THR A 9 -0.91 2.44 20.40
C THR A 9 -1.99 3.49 20.71
N ALA A 10 -2.81 3.84 19.71
CA ALA A 10 -3.94 4.76 19.87
C ALA A 10 -5.05 4.15 20.73
N GLU A 11 -5.37 2.86 20.51
CA GLU A 11 -6.40 2.17 21.30
C GLU A 11 -5.99 2.00 22.76
N LEU A 12 -4.71 1.71 23.01
CA LEU A 12 -4.21 1.63 24.37
C LEU A 12 -4.27 2.99 25.09
N ALA A 13 -3.82 4.07 24.42
CA ALA A 13 -3.91 5.42 24.98
C ALA A 13 -5.36 5.83 25.26
N ARG A 14 -6.28 5.50 24.33
CA ARG A 14 -7.72 5.73 24.52
C ARG A 14 -8.28 4.92 25.69
N SER A 15 -7.92 3.66 25.81
CA SER A 15 -8.39 2.79 26.89
C SER A 15 -7.88 3.30 28.24
N ALA A 16 -6.62 3.74 28.31
CA ALA A 16 -6.06 4.35 29.51
C ALA A 16 -6.78 5.66 29.87
N ALA A 17 -7.07 6.52 28.89
CA ALA A 17 -7.80 7.77 29.12
C ALA A 17 -9.23 7.52 29.62
N LEU A 18 -9.91 6.51 29.11
CA LEU A 18 -11.25 6.12 29.57
C LEU A 18 -11.22 5.55 30.99
N ALA A 19 -10.22 4.78 31.35
CA ALA A 19 -10.07 4.20 32.69
C ALA A 19 -9.68 5.23 33.76
N SER A 20 -8.86 6.24 33.39
CA SER A 20 -8.29 7.22 34.33
C SER A 20 -8.91 8.61 34.20
N GLY A 21 -9.90 8.80 33.32
CA GLY A 21 -10.52 10.09 33.02
C GLY A 21 -9.71 10.97 32.07
N ALA A 22 -8.39 10.82 32.02
CA ALA A 22 -7.50 11.52 31.09
C ALA A 22 -6.16 10.77 30.93
N ALA A 23 -5.50 10.96 29.80
CA ALA A 23 -4.13 10.48 29.55
C ALA A 23 -3.35 11.55 28.79
N PHE A 24 -2.28 12.09 29.40
CA PHE A 24 -1.43 13.11 28.81
C PHE A 24 0.04 12.67 28.83
N GLY A 25 0.85 13.27 27.95
CA GLY A 25 2.29 13.01 27.90
C GLY A 25 2.67 11.67 27.25
N TRP A 26 1.74 10.94 26.66
CA TRP A 26 2.01 9.67 25.99
C TRP A 26 2.52 9.92 24.59
N GLN A 27 3.74 9.51 24.34
CA GLN A 27 4.28 9.42 22.98
C GLN A 27 4.00 8.05 22.41
N ARG A 28 3.55 8.00 21.15
CA ARG A 28 3.12 6.76 20.49
C ARG A 28 3.98 6.49 19.27
N PHE A 29 4.55 5.30 19.22
CA PHE A 29 5.45 4.87 18.15
C PHE A 29 5.15 3.44 17.71
N THR A 30 5.45 3.14 16.47
CA THR A 30 5.89 1.81 16.09
C THR A 30 7.40 1.72 16.27
N LEU A 31 7.96 0.50 16.24
CA LEU A 31 9.41 0.34 16.41
C LEU A 31 10.21 1.07 15.33
N GLY A 32 9.74 1.00 14.07
CA GLY A 32 10.37 1.73 12.97
C GLY A 32 10.35 3.24 13.16
N ARG A 33 9.21 3.79 13.63
CA ARG A 33 9.09 5.22 13.89
C ARG A 33 9.93 5.65 15.08
N LEU A 34 10.02 4.84 16.12
CA LEU A 34 10.93 5.10 17.24
C LEU A 34 12.38 5.18 16.74
N ALA A 35 12.81 4.21 15.93
CA ALA A 35 14.15 4.22 15.33
C ALA A 35 14.40 5.50 14.50
N ALA A 36 13.42 5.89 13.67
CA ALA A 36 13.53 7.09 12.85
C ALA A 36 13.63 8.39 13.69
N VAL A 37 12.86 8.49 14.77
CA VAL A 37 12.90 9.66 15.67
C VAL A 37 14.21 9.70 16.44
N VAL A 38 14.67 8.58 16.97
CA VAL A 38 15.95 8.47 17.68
C VAL A 38 17.13 8.79 16.75
N ALA A 39 17.07 8.35 15.49
CA ALA A 39 18.13 8.62 14.51
C ALA A 39 18.05 10.00 13.85
N ALA A 40 16.99 10.78 14.05
CA ALA A 40 16.70 11.98 13.27
C ALA A 40 17.81 13.02 13.29
N GLU A 41 18.36 13.31 14.47
CA GLU A 41 19.47 14.27 14.62
C GLU A 41 20.74 13.77 13.92
N THR A 42 21.07 12.49 14.06
CA THR A 42 22.23 11.87 13.41
C THR A 42 22.07 11.81 11.89
N LEU A 43 20.86 11.52 11.39
CA LEU A 43 20.54 11.58 9.98
C LEU A 43 20.76 12.99 9.42
N ALA A 44 20.24 14.01 10.11
CA ALA A 44 20.40 15.40 9.71
C ALA A 44 21.86 15.85 9.73
N ALA A 45 22.60 15.52 10.79
CA ALA A 45 24.02 15.86 10.93
C ALA A 45 24.90 15.21 9.84
N ARG A 46 24.51 14.02 9.36
CA ARG A 46 25.20 13.32 8.25
C ARG A 46 24.65 13.68 6.88
N GLY A 47 23.64 14.52 6.77
CA GLY A 47 22.97 14.87 5.52
C GLY A 47 22.29 13.69 4.83
N LEU A 48 21.86 12.67 5.60
CA LEU A 48 21.24 11.46 5.04
C LEU A 48 19.73 11.62 4.95
N SER A 49 19.17 11.22 3.79
CA SER A 49 17.74 11.24 3.53
C SER A 49 17.15 9.83 3.66
N PRO A 50 16.14 9.61 4.53
CA PRO A 50 15.51 8.31 4.67
C PRO A 50 14.69 7.94 3.43
N LEU A 51 14.77 6.67 3.02
CA LEU A 51 14.06 6.13 1.86
C LEU A 51 12.72 5.52 2.25
N SER A 52 11.70 5.77 1.42
CA SER A 52 10.47 5.00 1.38
C SER A 52 10.71 3.61 0.74
N PRO A 53 9.79 2.64 0.90
CA PRO A 53 9.85 1.37 0.18
C PRO A 53 9.94 1.53 -1.34
N LEU A 54 9.27 2.56 -1.90
CA LEU A 54 9.38 2.91 -3.32
C LEU A 54 10.79 3.38 -3.67
N GLY A 55 11.42 4.20 -2.83
CA GLY A 55 12.80 4.63 -3.01
C GLY A 55 13.78 3.46 -3.02
N VAL A 56 13.60 2.49 -2.12
CA VAL A 56 14.43 1.26 -2.11
C VAL A 56 14.25 0.45 -3.40
N GLU A 57 13.01 0.29 -3.88
CA GLU A 57 12.72 -0.38 -5.15
C GLU A 57 13.40 0.36 -6.33
N ALA A 58 13.39 1.69 -6.32
CA ALA A 58 14.03 2.53 -7.32
C ALA A 58 15.56 2.39 -7.31
N VAL A 59 16.19 2.36 -6.13
CA VAL A 59 17.64 2.07 -6.02
C VAL A 59 17.96 0.67 -6.55
N CYS A 60 17.15 -0.34 -6.22
CA CYS A 60 17.32 -1.69 -6.75
C CYS A 60 17.17 -1.72 -8.28
N ALA A 61 16.21 -1.00 -8.86
CA ALA A 61 16.05 -0.88 -10.31
C ALA A 61 17.30 -0.25 -10.94
N ARG A 62 17.83 0.79 -10.33
CA ARG A 62 19.07 1.46 -10.76
C ARG A 62 20.25 0.50 -10.74
N VAL A 63 20.43 -0.24 -9.65
CA VAL A 63 21.52 -1.23 -9.51
C VAL A 63 21.42 -2.32 -10.57
N VAL A 64 20.22 -2.85 -10.81
CA VAL A 64 19.98 -3.84 -11.89
C VAL A 64 20.38 -3.26 -13.25
N HIS A 65 20.03 -2.00 -13.51
CA HIS A 65 20.41 -1.34 -14.77
C HIS A 65 21.92 -1.14 -14.91
N GLN A 66 22.61 -0.72 -13.83
CA GLN A 66 24.06 -0.52 -13.83
C GLN A 66 24.83 -1.82 -14.02
N LEU A 67 24.34 -2.92 -13.45
CA LEU A 67 25.00 -4.22 -13.49
C LEU A 67 24.61 -5.07 -14.71
N ARG A 68 23.89 -4.54 -15.69
CA ARG A 68 23.58 -5.28 -16.93
C ARG A 68 24.83 -5.87 -17.56
N GLY A 69 24.74 -7.13 -17.98
CA GLY A 69 25.86 -7.92 -18.45
C GLY A 69 26.77 -8.49 -17.34
N LYS A 70 26.50 -8.17 -16.06
CA LYS A 70 27.27 -8.64 -14.89
C LYS A 70 26.37 -9.21 -13.78
N LEU A 71 25.06 -9.36 -14.04
CA LEU A 71 24.09 -9.85 -13.05
C LEU A 71 24.15 -11.36 -12.83
N GLY A 72 24.96 -12.10 -13.60
CA GLY A 72 25.11 -13.54 -13.48
C GLY A 72 23.77 -14.26 -13.65
N ARG A 73 23.35 -15.06 -12.68
CA ARG A 73 22.08 -15.82 -12.74
C ARG A 73 20.83 -14.95 -12.89
N PHE A 74 20.89 -13.67 -12.55
CA PHE A 74 19.76 -12.75 -12.64
C PHE A 74 19.65 -12.06 -14.00
N GLU A 75 20.61 -12.24 -14.92
CA GLU A 75 20.64 -11.57 -16.22
C GLU A 75 19.39 -11.88 -17.06
N ALA A 76 18.94 -13.14 -17.06
CA ALA A 76 17.77 -13.57 -17.82
C ALA A 76 16.47 -12.86 -17.41
N VAL A 77 16.39 -12.34 -16.18
CA VAL A 77 15.23 -11.65 -15.62
C VAL A 77 15.47 -10.17 -15.38
N ALA A 78 16.60 -9.62 -15.81
CA ALA A 78 17.01 -8.24 -15.59
C ALA A 78 16.01 -7.20 -16.14
N GLN A 79 15.27 -7.54 -17.19
CA GLN A 79 14.24 -6.67 -17.79
C GLN A 79 12.83 -6.87 -17.20
N GLN A 80 12.65 -7.85 -16.33
CA GLN A 80 11.35 -8.12 -15.74
C GLN A 80 11.03 -7.13 -14.62
N PRO A 81 9.85 -6.52 -14.60
CA PRO A 81 9.47 -5.51 -13.60
C PRO A 81 9.41 -6.07 -12.16
N GLY A 82 9.30 -7.38 -12.01
CA GLY A 82 9.28 -8.05 -10.71
C GLY A 82 10.64 -8.13 -10.02
N LEU A 83 11.75 -8.05 -10.75
CA LEU A 83 13.10 -8.23 -10.18
C LEU A 83 13.49 -7.13 -9.19
N PRO A 84 13.36 -5.82 -9.49
CA PRO A 84 13.69 -4.76 -8.52
C PRO A 84 12.90 -4.89 -7.21
N ARG A 85 11.62 -5.24 -7.30
CA ARG A 85 10.76 -5.47 -6.13
C ARG A 85 11.18 -6.69 -5.31
N ALA A 86 11.52 -7.80 -5.96
CA ALA A 86 12.01 -8.97 -5.27
C ALA A 86 13.34 -8.66 -4.58
N LEU A 87 14.26 -7.99 -5.29
CA LEU A 87 15.54 -7.56 -4.74
C LEU A 87 15.38 -6.60 -3.57
N SER A 88 14.46 -5.63 -3.63
CA SER A 88 14.27 -4.68 -2.54
C SER A 88 13.92 -5.37 -1.23
N ARG A 89 13.10 -6.42 -1.27
CA ARG A 89 12.75 -7.24 -0.09
C ARG A 89 13.96 -8.02 0.44
N THR A 90 14.63 -8.74 -0.44
CA THR A 90 15.77 -9.58 -0.06
C THR A 90 16.94 -8.73 0.44
N VAL A 91 17.24 -7.60 -0.21
CA VAL A 91 18.30 -6.66 0.21
C VAL A 91 17.98 -6.05 1.57
N GLN A 92 16.75 -5.62 1.81
CA GLN A 92 16.36 -5.09 3.13
C GLN A 92 16.47 -6.14 4.23
N GLU A 93 16.02 -7.37 3.97
CA GLU A 93 16.15 -8.49 4.91
C GLU A 93 17.63 -8.77 5.26
N LEU A 94 18.49 -8.87 4.23
CA LEU A 94 19.93 -9.06 4.41
C LEU A 94 20.56 -7.95 5.25
N ARG A 95 20.25 -6.70 4.94
CA ARG A 95 20.81 -5.55 5.64
C ARG A 95 20.35 -5.44 7.09
N LEU A 96 19.08 -5.72 7.36
CA LEU A 96 18.53 -5.74 8.72
C LEU A 96 19.12 -6.89 9.56
N ALA A 97 19.37 -8.03 8.92
CA ALA A 97 20.04 -9.16 9.55
C ALA A 97 21.56 -8.97 9.69
N GLY A 98 22.15 -8.07 8.91
CA GLY A 98 23.61 -7.94 8.81
C GLY A 98 24.27 -9.04 8.00
N ALA A 99 23.49 -9.79 7.21
CA ALA A 99 23.96 -10.92 6.42
C ALA A 99 24.60 -10.47 5.10
N ARG A 100 25.70 -11.10 4.72
CA ARG A 100 26.44 -10.80 3.50
C ARG A 100 26.64 -12.04 2.64
N PRO A 101 25.72 -12.31 1.71
CA PRO A 101 25.86 -13.44 0.80
C PRO A 101 27.00 -13.19 -0.21
N GLY A 102 27.60 -14.27 -0.66
CA GLY A 102 28.59 -14.22 -1.76
C GLY A 102 27.94 -14.18 -3.15
N GLY A 103 28.79 -14.21 -4.18
CA GLY A 103 28.38 -14.36 -5.58
C GLY A 103 27.59 -13.19 -6.15
N ASP A 104 26.61 -13.52 -7.00
CA ASP A 104 25.85 -12.50 -7.75
C ASP A 104 25.01 -11.59 -6.84
N LEU A 105 24.41 -12.16 -5.81
CA LEU A 105 23.60 -11.39 -4.86
C LEU A 105 24.47 -10.47 -3.99
N GLY A 106 25.67 -10.92 -3.60
CA GLY A 106 26.65 -10.09 -2.91
C GLY A 106 27.05 -8.87 -3.73
N ARG A 107 27.34 -9.05 -5.03
CA ARG A 107 27.64 -7.93 -5.93
C ARG A 107 26.51 -6.92 -6.04
N ILE A 108 25.26 -7.39 -6.08
CA ILE A 108 24.08 -6.52 -6.09
C ILE A 108 23.99 -5.75 -4.78
N LEU A 109 24.17 -6.41 -3.64
CA LEU A 109 24.16 -5.80 -2.32
C LEU A 109 25.25 -4.72 -2.18
N ASP A 110 26.48 -5.02 -2.60
CA ASP A 110 27.60 -4.07 -2.56
C ASP A 110 27.33 -2.84 -3.45
N SER A 111 26.77 -3.05 -4.65
CA SER A 111 26.38 -1.97 -5.55
C SER A 111 25.23 -1.13 -4.98
N TYR A 112 24.25 -1.78 -4.32
CA TYR A 112 23.16 -1.11 -3.63
C TYR A 112 23.68 -0.22 -2.50
N GLU A 113 24.55 -0.72 -1.65
CA GLU A 113 25.17 0.05 -0.58
C GLU A 113 26.05 1.19 -1.10
N ALA A 114 26.76 0.98 -2.21
CA ALA A 114 27.54 2.03 -2.86
C ALA A 114 26.63 3.16 -3.37
N GLU A 115 25.48 2.82 -3.96
CA GLU A 115 24.52 3.80 -4.44
C GLU A 115 23.88 4.60 -3.28
N LEU A 116 23.55 3.94 -2.16
CA LEU A 116 23.07 4.64 -0.96
C LEU A 116 24.09 5.66 -0.46
N ARG A 117 25.36 5.25 -0.33
CA ARG A 117 26.43 6.16 0.13
C ARG A 117 26.63 7.32 -0.83
N ARG A 118 26.64 7.04 -2.15
CA ARG A 118 26.85 8.07 -3.18
C ARG A 118 25.76 9.14 -3.16
N ALA A 119 24.51 8.73 -2.93
CA ALA A 119 23.35 9.61 -2.96
C ALA A 119 22.93 10.12 -1.57
N ALA A 120 23.73 9.86 -0.52
CA ALA A 120 23.44 10.22 0.86
C ALA A 120 22.05 9.74 1.32
N LEU A 121 21.72 8.47 1.05
CA LEU A 121 20.44 7.86 1.35
C LEU A 121 20.54 6.89 2.54
N ALA A 122 19.51 6.83 3.33
CA ALA A 122 19.37 5.89 4.44
C ALA A 122 18.15 4.98 4.22
N ASP A 123 18.38 3.68 4.06
CA ASP A 123 17.31 2.70 4.10
C ASP A 123 16.95 2.33 5.55
N ARG A 124 15.95 1.45 5.73
CA ARG A 124 15.51 1.02 7.06
C ARG A 124 16.67 0.49 7.93
N ALA A 125 17.55 -0.32 7.36
CA ALA A 125 18.68 -0.88 8.11
C ALA A 125 19.65 0.20 8.59
N GLU A 126 19.94 1.19 7.75
CA GLU A 126 20.78 2.33 8.11
C GLU A 126 20.12 3.19 9.20
N VAL A 127 18.82 3.44 9.12
CA VAL A 127 18.08 4.17 10.16
C VAL A 127 18.19 3.47 11.52
N PHE A 128 17.98 2.13 11.56
CA PHE A 128 18.15 1.37 12.79
C PHE A 128 19.58 1.38 13.30
N ARG A 129 20.58 1.28 12.42
CA ARG A 129 22.00 1.36 12.79
C ARG A 129 22.34 2.71 13.43
N LEU A 130 21.85 3.80 12.83
CA LEU A 130 22.05 5.14 13.38
C LEU A 130 21.30 5.33 14.70
N ALA A 131 20.12 4.76 14.85
CA ALA A 131 19.39 4.76 16.11
C ALA A 131 20.14 4.04 17.24
N LEU A 132 20.94 3.01 16.89
CA LEU A 132 21.81 2.34 17.87
C LEU A 132 23.01 3.18 18.30
N GLU A 133 23.45 4.14 17.49
CA GLU A 133 24.57 5.04 17.80
C GLU A 133 24.12 6.33 18.49
N ALA A 134 22.87 6.73 18.24
CA ALA A 134 22.35 8.01 18.74
C ALA A 134 22.15 8.00 20.26
N ASP A 135 22.44 9.14 20.87
CA ASP A 135 22.05 9.42 22.25
C ASP A 135 20.73 10.19 22.26
N SER A 136 19.69 9.58 22.84
CA SER A 136 18.34 10.15 22.83
C SER A 136 17.63 9.94 24.17
N ALA A 137 17.17 11.03 24.75
CA ALA A 137 16.40 11.01 25.99
C ALA A 137 15.13 10.15 25.91
N LEU A 138 14.61 9.89 24.72
CA LEU A 138 13.45 8.99 24.51
C LEU A 138 13.72 7.55 24.97
N LEU A 139 14.97 7.09 24.88
CA LEU A 139 15.35 5.73 25.26
C LEU A 139 15.41 5.54 26.79
N SER A 140 15.47 6.62 27.56
CA SER A 140 15.45 6.58 29.02
C SER A 140 14.06 6.79 29.63
N LEU A 141 13.04 7.08 28.83
CA LEU A 141 11.67 7.23 29.32
C LEU A 141 11.05 5.87 29.65
N PRO A 142 10.10 5.84 30.61
CA PRO A 142 9.28 4.64 30.83
C PRO A 142 8.61 4.19 29.53
N ALA A 143 8.73 2.91 29.19
CA ALA A 143 8.24 2.37 27.93
C ALA A 143 7.23 1.25 28.16
N LEU A 144 6.14 1.29 27.37
CA LEU A 144 5.15 0.23 27.29
C LEU A 144 5.20 -0.36 25.88
N LEU A 145 5.57 -1.65 25.78
CA LEU A 145 5.66 -2.39 24.52
C LEU A 145 4.44 -3.27 24.36
N VAL A 146 3.68 -3.05 23.29
CA VAL A 146 2.41 -3.76 23.04
C VAL A 146 2.51 -4.57 21.77
N ASP A 147 2.74 -5.87 21.93
CA ASP A 147 2.78 -6.86 20.83
C ASP A 147 3.72 -6.42 19.69
N VAL A 148 4.90 -5.90 20.03
CA VAL A 148 5.89 -5.43 19.06
C VAL A 148 6.57 -6.63 18.39
N PRO A 149 6.37 -6.82 17.06
CA PRO A 149 7.03 -7.91 16.35
C PRO A 149 8.52 -7.62 16.16
N LEU A 150 9.38 -8.55 16.58
CA LEU A 150 10.82 -8.48 16.35
C LEU A 150 11.20 -9.48 15.24
N ARG A 151 11.74 -8.99 14.14
CA ARG A 151 12.09 -9.82 12.98
C ARG A 151 13.59 -9.87 12.69
N ALA A 152 14.34 -8.88 13.18
CA ALA A 152 15.76 -8.74 12.90
C ALA A 152 16.56 -8.45 14.17
N PRO A 153 17.86 -8.87 14.24
CA PRO A 153 18.72 -8.61 15.38
C PRO A 153 18.92 -7.13 15.70
N VAL A 154 18.88 -6.26 14.69
CA VAL A 154 19.00 -4.81 14.88
C VAL A 154 17.82 -4.23 15.66
N GLU A 155 16.62 -4.81 15.50
CA GLU A 155 15.41 -4.44 16.23
C GLU A 155 15.51 -4.86 17.71
N GLU A 156 16.00 -6.06 17.98
CA GLU A 156 16.26 -6.55 19.33
C GLU A 156 17.29 -5.64 20.06
N ARG A 157 18.38 -5.29 19.37
CA ARG A 157 19.41 -4.39 19.92
C ARG A 157 18.87 -2.99 20.22
N LEU A 158 17.93 -2.47 19.42
CA LEU A 158 17.31 -1.17 19.72
C LEU A 158 16.45 -1.24 20.99
N LEU A 159 15.67 -2.30 21.17
CA LEU A 159 14.90 -2.48 22.41
C LEU A 159 15.80 -2.65 23.63
N ALA A 160 16.94 -3.35 23.51
CA ALA A 160 17.92 -3.49 24.56
C ALA A 160 18.53 -2.15 25.03
N ARG A 161 18.40 -1.08 24.23
CA ARG A 161 18.81 0.28 24.63
C ARG A 161 17.80 1.05 25.47
N LEU A 162 16.58 0.53 25.64
CA LEU A 162 15.61 1.15 26.54
C LEU A 162 16.12 1.02 27.98
N SER A 163 16.45 2.14 28.61
CA SER A 163 17.05 2.20 29.95
C SER A 163 16.08 2.62 31.04
N GLY A 164 14.86 3.07 30.68
CA GLY A 164 13.78 3.35 31.63
C GLY A 164 13.06 2.09 32.09
N SER A 165 12.04 2.25 32.93
CA SER A 165 11.13 1.17 33.29
C SER A 165 10.41 0.64 32.04
N VAL A 166 10.50 -0.65 31.75
CA VAL A 166 9.86 -1.27 30.57
C VAL A 166 8.83 -2.30 31.01
N LEU A 167 7.61 -2.17 30.52
CA LEU A 167 6.60 -3.22 30.57
C LEU A 167 6.30 -3.69 29.14
N ALA A 168 6.44 -5.01 28.88
CA ALA A 168 6.21 -5.58 27.56
C ALA A 168 5.13 -6.66 27.61
N VAL A 169 4.25 -6.67 26.62
CA VAL A 169 3.28 -7.74 26.37
C VAL A 169 3.51 -8.28 24.97
N ALA A 170 3.69 -9.58 24.85
CA ALA A 170 3.95 -10.25 23.58
C ALA A 170 3.18 -11.58 23.48
N PRO A 171 2.78 -12.03 22.27
CA PRO A 171 2.23 -13.37 22.08
C PRO A 171 3.29 -14.43 22.34
N GLN A 172 2.86 -15.62 22.73
CA GLN A 172 3.76 -16.74 23.09
C GLN A 172 4.86 -17.01 22.05
N ALA A 173 4.58 -16.83 20.76
CA ALA A 173 5.56 -17.06 19.70
C ALA A 173 6.71 -16.03 19.67
N ASP A 174 6.48 -14.83 20.20
CA ASP A 174 7.46 -13.73 20.18
C ASP A 174 8.11 -13.52 21.56
N VAL A 175 7.63 -14.21 22.59
CA VAL A 175 7.98 -13.96 23.98
C VAL A 175 9.46 -14.23 24.29
N GLU A 176 10.04 -15.30 23.72
CA GLU A 176 11.46 -15.62 23.93
C GLU A 176 12.38 -14.56 23.31
N ARG A 177 12.03 -14.06 22.13
CA ARG A 177 12.79 -13.02 21.44
C ARG A 177 12.69 -11.69 22.18
N MET A 178 11.50 -11.35 22.66
CA MET A 178 11.27 -10.16 23.48
C MET A 178 12.03 -10.25 24.83
N GLY A 179 11.95 -11.39 25.51
CA GLY A 179 12.65 -11.63 26.77
C GLY A 179 14.17 -11.52 26.61
N ARG A 180 14.75 -12.06 25.54
CA ARG A 180 16.18 -11.90 25.22
C ARG A 180 16.54 -10.44 24.96
N ALA A 181 15.74 -9.72 24.21
CA ALA A 181 15.99 -8.31 23.90
C ALA A 181 15.96 -7.42 25.14
N LEU A 182 15.10 -7.72 26.11
CA LEU A 182 14.95 -6.95 27.35
C LEU A 182 15.76 -7.51 28.53
N GLY A 183 16.41 -8.67 28.37
CA GLY A 183 17.18 -9.33 29.44
C GLY A 183 16.32 -9.82 30.61
N VAL A 184 15.07 -10.22 30.35
CA VAL A 184 14.10 -10.65 31.38
C VAL A 184 13.48 -12.00 31.03
N SER A 185 13.09 -12.75 32.06
CA SER A 185 12.27 -13.95 31.89
C SER A 185 10.80 -13.56 31.78
N PRO A 186 10.07 -14.07 30.79
CA PRO A 186 8.66 -13.77 30.62
C PRO A 186 7.80 -14.45 31.69
N GLU A 187 6.77 -13.77 32.13
CA GLU A 187 5.74 -14.29 33.01
C GLU A 187 4.46 -14.58 32.21
N PRO A 188 3.86 -15.78 32.32
CA PRO A 188 2.59 -16.06 31.65
C PRO A 188 1.45 -15.25 32.30
N VAL A 189 0.59 -14.69 31.47
CA VAL A 189 -0.64 -14.04 31.95
C VAL A 189 -1.59 -15.14 32.41
N PRO A 190 -2.17 -15.07 33.63
CA PRO A 190 -3.10 -16.07 34.14
C PRO A 190 -4.30 -16.27 33.23
N GLU A 191 -4.70 -17.52 33.07
CA GLU A 191 -5.87 -17.90 32.27
C GLU A 191 -7.17 -17.56 33.02
N ALA A 192 -8.08 -16.87 32.36
CA ALA A 192 -9.25 -16.32 33.05
C ALA A 192 -10.54 -17.15 32.93
N GLN A 193 -10.74 -18.01 31.91
CA GLN A 193 -12.03 -18.67 31.67
C GLN A 193 -11.89 -20.02 30.94
N ASP A 194 -12.77 -20.99 31.28
CA ASP A 194 -12.94 -22.25 30.55
C ASP A 194 -14.07 -22.14 29.51
N THR A 195 -13.88 -21.31 28.50
CA THR A 195 -14.78 -21.17 27.35
C THR A 195 -14.23 -21.87 26.12
N SER A 196 -15.05 -22.13 25.10
CA SER A 196 -14.55 -22.69 23.84
C SER A 196 -13.55 -21.75 23.16
N LEU A 197 -13.80 -20.44 23.23
CA LEU A 197 -12.87 -19.43 22.71
C LEU A 197 -11.52 -19.48 23.43
N ALA A 198 -11.51 -19.54 24.76
CA ALA A 198 -10.28 -19.64 25.55
C ALA A 198 -9.50 -20.92 25.22
N ARG A 199 -10.19 -22.06 25.09
CA ARG A 199 -9.58 -23.32 24.67
C ARG A 199 -8.96 -23.23 23.29
N VAL A 200 -9.63 -22.60 22.30
CA VAL A 200 -9.06 -22.36 20.96
C VAL A 200 -7.82 -21.47 21.06
N GLN A 201 -7.88 -20.36 21.76
CA GLN A 201 -6.76 -19.41 21.90
C GLN A 201 -5.53 -20.05 22.52
N GLN A 202 -5.71 -20.92 23.53
CA GLN A 202 -4.61 -21.58 24.25
C GLN A 202 -4.02 -22.76 23.47
N ARG A 203 -4.85 -23.54 22.78
CA ARG A 203 -4.47 -24.84 22.23
C ARG A 203 -4.22 -24.86 20.73
N LEU A 204 -4.58 -23.79 20.03
CA LEU A 204 -4.37 -23.71 18.58
C LEU A 204 -2.86 -23.90 18.24
N PHE A 205 -2.53 -24.97 17.51
CA PHE A 205 -1.16 -25.39 17.14
C PHE A 205 -0.22 -25.73 18.32
N VAL A 206 -0.76 -26.04 19.49
CA VAL A 206 0.02 -26.60 20.59
C VAL A 206 0.08 -28.12 20.41
N GLU A 207 1.28 -28.68 20.49
CA GLU A 207 1.46 -30.13 20.39
C GLU A 207 0.88 -30.85 21.62
N GLY A 208 0.14 -31.91 21.40
CA GLY A 208 -0.46 -32.75 22.44
C GLY A 208 -1.86 -33.22 22.08
N THR A 209 -2.31 -34.31 22.67
CA THR A 209 -3.68 -34.82 22.54
C THR A 209 -4.58 -34.11 23.52
N THR A 210 -5.59 -33.43 23.00
CA THR A 210 -6.64 -32.78 23.78
C THR A 210 -7.91 -33.60 23.68
N ALA A 211 -8.58 -33.86 24.80
CA ALA A 211 -9.92 -34.45 24.76
C ALA A 211 -10.89 -33.58 23.98
N PRO A 212 -11.68 -34.14 23.05
CA PRO A 212 -12.71 -33.41 22.35
C PRO A 212 -13.69 -32.75 23.34
N ALA A 213 -14.00 -31.49 23.11
CA ALA A 213 -14.99 -30.77 23.90
C ALA A 213 -16.00 -30.09 22.96
N PRO A 214 -17.28 -29.99 23.34
CA PRO A 214 -18.27 -29.33 22.51
C PRO A 214 -17.93 -27.86 22.34
N LEU A 215 -18.23 -27.32 21.14
CA LEU A 215 -18.13 -25.88 20.88
C LEU A 215 -19.31 -25.18 21.55
N GLY A 216 -19.02 -24.11 22.29
CA GLY A 216 -20.02 -23.18 22.78
C GLY A 216 -20.40 -22.15 21.73
N ASP A 217 -21.32 -21.25 22.08
CA ASP A 217 -21.79 -20.18 21.19
C ASP A 217 -20.72 -19.10 20.92
N ASP A 218 -19.62 -19.13 21.66
CA ASP A 218 -18.48 -18.21 21.55
C ASP A 218 -17.56 -18.50 20.36
N VAL A 219 -17.67 -19.70 19.76
CA VAL A 219 -16.93 -20.08 18.53
C VAL A 219 -17.92 -20.62 17.49
N LEU A 220 -17.95 -19.98 16.32
CA LEU A 220 -18.81 -20.39 15.20
C LEU A 220 -17.96 -20.76 13.98
N LEU A 221 -18.24 -21.93 13.41
CA LEU A 221 -17.70 -22.37 12.13
C LEU A 221 -18.77 -22.22 11.05
N LEU A 222 -18.43 -21.55 9.93
CA LEU A 222 -19.36 -21.26 8.84
C LEU A 222 -18.77 -21.64 7.50
N SER A 223 -19.52 -22.35 6.66
CA SER A 223 -19.15 -22.55 5.26
C SER A 223 -20.13 -21.88 4.31
N ALA A 224 -19.60 -21.27 3.25
CA ALA A 224 -20.38 -20.59 2.23
C ALA A 224 -20.14 -21.20 0.83
N PRO A 225 -21.07 -21.09 -0.13
CA PRO A 225 -20.87 -21.57 -1.48
C PRO A 225 -19.65 -20.98 -2.19
N GLY A 226 -19.30 -19.71 -1.94
CA GLY A 226 -18.16 -19.01 -2.50
C GLY A 226 -17.82 -17.74 -1.71
N GLU A 227 -16.72 -17.07 -2.07
CA GLU A 227 -16.20 -15.92 -1.33
C GLU A 227 -17.19 -14.75 -1.24
N SER A 228 -17.92 -14.45 -2.34
CA SER A 228 -18.93 -13.38 -2.35
C SER A 228 -20.07 -13.69 -1.38
N ARG A 229 -20.56 -14.94 -1.36
CA ARG A 229 -21.62 -15.35 -0.44
C ARG A 229 -21.12 -15.38 1.01
N GLU A 230 -19.87 -15.77 1.24
CA GLU A 230 -19.24 -15.72 2.54
C GLU A 230 -19.26 -14.28 3.10
N CYS A 231 -18.88 -13.28 2.28
CA CYS A 231 -18.95 -11.87 2.69
C CYS A 231 -20.39 -11.40 3.01
N VAL A 232 -21.39 -11.89 2.29
CA VAL A 232 -22.81 -11.59 2.58
C VAL A 232 -23.22 -12.20 3.91
N GLU A 233 -22.81 -13.45 4.21
CA GLU A 233 -23.14 -14.08 5.50
C GLU A 233 -22.42 -13.38 6.67
N ILE A 234 -21.18 -12.94 6.49
CA ILE A 234 -20.46 -12.10 7.46
C ILE A 234 -21.26 -10.81 7.73
N ALA A 235 -21.71 -10.11 6.69
CA ALA A 235 -22.52 -8.91 6.85
C ALA A 235 -23.82 -9.19 7.62
N ARG A 236 -24.47 -10.33 7.38
CA ARG A 236 -25.66 -10.77 8.13
C ARG A 236 -25.36 -11.03 9.60
N LEU A 237 -24.24 -11.70 9.89
CA LEU A 237 -23.81 -11.97 11.25
C LEU A 237 -23.45 -10.67 11.99
N ILE A 238 -22.73 -9.73 11.35
CA ILE A 238 -22.45 -8.40 11.91
C ILE A 238 -23.75 -7.68 12.28
N ARG A 239 -24.76 -7.68 11.39
CA ARG A 239 -26.07 -7.09 11.69
C ARG A 239 -26.77 -7.80 12.84
N ARG A 240 -26.63 -9.11 12.97
CA ARG A 240 -27.17 -9.89 14.09
C ARG A 240 -26.48 -9.53 15.40
N GLU A 241 -25.17 -9.39 15.42
CA GLU A 241 -24.41 -8.98 16.61
C GLU A 241 -24.74 -7.53 16.99
N ALA A 242 -24.91 -6.63 16.02
CA ALA A 242 -25.36 -5.26 16.27
C ALA A 242 -26.78 -5.23 16.88
N ALA A 243 -27.70 -6.11 16.44
CA ALA A 243 -29.02 -6.27 17.05
C ALA A 243 -28.93 -6.81 18.49
N ARG A 244 -27.83 -7.45 18.89
CA ARG A 244 -27.51 -7.86 20.26
C ARG A 244 -26.80 -6.77 21.06
N SER A 245 -26.79 -5.53 20.54
CA SER A 245 -26.18 -4.36 21.16
C SER A 245 -24.64 -4.37 21.17
N VAL A 246 -23.97 -5.17 20.31
CA VAL A 246 -22.53 -5.07 20.13
C VAL A 246 -22.25 -3.90 19.18
N PRO A 247 -21.47 -2.88 19.59
CA PRO A 247 -21.12 -1.74 18.73
C PRO A 247 -20.28 -2.17 17.53
N PHE A 248 -20.42 -1.49 16.40
CA PHE A 248 -19.67 -1.81 15.19
C PHE A 248 -18.16 -1.72 15.37
N ASP A 249 -17.65 -0.76 16.12
CA ASP A 249 -16.22 -0.60 16.41
C ASP A 249 -15.66 -1.64 17.40
N ARG A 250 -16.52 -2.50 17.95
CA ARG A 250 -16.14 -3.68 18.71
C ARG A 250 -16.13 -4.96 17.88
N MET A 251 -16.34 -4.85 16.57
CA MET A 251 -16.29 -5.96 15.63
C MET A 251 -15.16 -5.80 14.65
N ALA A 252 -14.47 -6.89 14.30
CA ALA A 252 -13.40 -6.89 13.31
C ALA A 252 -13.58 -8.02 12.29
N VAL A 253 -13.18 -7.75 11.04
CA VAL A 253 -12.96 -8.75 9.98
C VAL A 253 -11.49 -8.79 9.66
N LEU A 254 -10.82 -9.88 10.01
CA LEU A 254 -9.37 -10.04 9.87
C LEU A 254 -9.04 -10.91 8.66
N LEU A 255 -8.35 -10.32 7.69
CA LEU A 255 -8.13 -10.90 6.37
C LEU A 255 -6.72 -11.45 6.24
N ARG A 256 -6.59 -12.72 5.81
CA ARG A 256 -5.30 -13.25 5.37
C ARG A 256 -5.02 -12.91 3.90
N SER A 257 -6.07 -12.76 3.11
CA SER A 257 -6.03 -12.45 1.68
C SER A 257 -6.81 -11.17 1.36
N PRO A 258 -6.34 -9.98 1.77
CA PRO A 258 -7.09 -8.72 1.59
C PRO A 258 -7.47 -8.43 0.14
N SER A 259 -6.59 -8.72 -0.81
CA SER A 259 -6.82 -8.45 -2.24
C SER A 259 -8.04 -9.20 -2.81
N GLN A 260 -8.38 -10.37 -2.27
CA GLN A 260 -9.55 -11.15 -2.71
C GLN A 260 -10.83 -10.73 -1.97
N TYR A 261 -10.74 -10.50 -0.67
CA TYR A 261 -11.94 -10.30 0.16
C TYR A 261 -12.38 -8.84 0.26
N ARG A 262 -11.46 -7.88 0.19
CA ARG A 262 -11.79 -6.47 0.39
C ARG A 262 -12.87 -5.95 -0.56
N PRO A 263 -12.78 -6.14 -1.90
CA PRO A 263 -13.81 -5.65 -2.80
C PRO A 263 -15.19 -6.26 -2.53
N LEU A 264 -15.21 -7.54 -2.16
CA LEU A 264 -16.45 -8.27 -1.86
C LEU A 264 -17.07 -7.80 -0.53
N LEU A 265 -16.24 -7.49 0.47
CA LEU A 265 -16.69 -6.92 1.74
C LEU A 265 -17.17 -5.48 1.58
N GLU A 266 -16.47 -4.65 0.78
CA GLU A 266 -16.92 -3.29 0.47
C GLU A 266 -18.33 -3.29 -0.12
N GLU A 267 -18.58 -4.16 -1.11
CA GLU A 267 -19.92 -4.29 -1.72
C GLU A 267 -20.95 -4.84 -0.74
N ALA A 268 -20.61 -5.91 -0.01
CA ALA A 268 -21.56 -6.54 0.93
C ALA A 268 -21.95 -5.58 2.08
N PHE A 269 -20.98 -4.81 2.60
CA PHE A 269 -21.23 -3.87 3.69
C PHE A 269 -21.98 -2.63 3.21
N ALA A 270 -21.67 -2.11 2.02
CA ALA A 270 -22.43 -1.00 1.42
C ALA A 270 -23.90 -1.39 1.26
N ARG A 271 -24.19 -2.57 0.68
CA ARG A 271 -25.57 -3.08 0.54
C ARG A 271 -26.29 -3.32 1.87
N ALA A 272 -25.54 -3.73 2.90
CA ALA A 272 -26.09 -3.98 4.23
C ALA A 272 -26.19 -2.73 5.11
N GLY A 273 -25.73 -1.56 4.66
CA GLY A 273 -25.66 -0.33 5.44
C GLY A 273 -24.75 -0.47 6.67
N ILE A 274 -23.64 -1.22 6.56
CA ILE A 274 -22.68 -1.43 7.65
C ILE A 274 -21.54 -0.44 7.48
N PRO A 275 -21.32 0.48 8.42
CA PRO A 275 -20.16 1.36 8.40
C PRO A 275 -18.88 0.55 8.64
N ALA A 276 -17.91 0.65 7.75
CA ALA A 276 -16.65 -0.09 7.83
C ALA A 276 -15.43 0.84 7.70
N HIS A 277 -14.37 0.50 8.42
CA HIS A 277 -13.07 1.12 8.32
C HIS A 277 -12.06 0.10 7.77
N PHE A 278 -11.61 0.32 6.55
CA PHE A 278 -10.61 -0.51 5.90
C PHE A 278 -9.22 0.06 6.22
N ALA A 279 -8.48 -0.57 7.09
CA ALA A 279 -7.19 -0.06 7.61
C ALA A 279 -6.13 0.24 6.55
N GLU A 280 -6.11 -0.53 5.45
CA GLU A 280 -5.22 -0.26 4.31
C GLU A 280 -5.86 0.62 3.22
N GLY A 281 -6.96 1.31 3.55
CA GLY A 281 -7.72 2.07 2.55
C GLY A 281 -8.45 1.19 1.54
N THR A 282 -9.11 1.81 0.58
CA THR A 282 -9.83 1.11 -0.49
C THR A 282 -9.03 1.11 -1.78
N ARG A 283 -8.76 -0.07 -2.34
CA ARG A 283 -8.13 -0.19 -3.66
C ARG A 283 -9.19 -0.11 -4.77
N ARG A 284 -9.80 1.04 -4.93
CA ARG A 284 -10.50 1.30 -6.19
C ARG A 284 -9.42 1.59 -7.23
N PRO A 285 -9.51 1.03 -8.45
CA PRO A 285 -8.61 1.42 -9.52
C PRO A 285 -8.67 2.95 -9.67
N ASP A 286 -7.59 3.63 -9.29
CA ASP A 286 -7.53 5.07 -9.43
C ASP A 286 -7.27 5.40 -10.91
N PRO A 287 -8.19 6.04 -11.61
CA PRO A 287 -8.00 6.36 -13.01
C PRO A 287 -6.81 7.30 -13.22
N ALA A 288 -6.51 8.19 -12.29
CA ALA A 288 -5.40 9.14 -12.40
C ALA A 288 -4.03 8.46 -12.54
N GLY A 289 -3.76 7.42 -11.75
CA GLY A 289 -2.51 6.65 -11.86
C GLY A 289 -2.37 5.94 -13.20
N ARG A 290 -3.45 5.33 -13.70
CA ARG A 290 -3.47 4.67 -15.01
C ARG A 290 -3.38 5.67 -16.16
N ALA A 291 -4.05 6.81 -16.06
CA ALA A 291 -3.98 7.90 -17.01
C ALA A 291 -2.56 8.45 -17.11
N PHE A 292 -1.90 8.65 -15.98
CA PHE A 292 -0.52 9.11 -15.96
C PHE A 292 0.45 8.10 -16.60
N LEU A 293 0.26 6.79 -16.36
CA LEU A 293 1.02 5.75 -17.03
C LEU A 293 0.81 5.72 -18.54
N ALA A 294 -0.41 5.96 -19.01
CA ALA A 294 -0.72 6.06 -20.43
C ALA A 294 0.02 7.25 -21.08
N LEU A 295 0.11 8.40 -20.41
CA LEU A 295 0.91 9.54 -20.87
C LEU A 295 2.41 9.24 -20.93
N LEU A 296 2.96 8.58 -19.90
CA LEU A 296 4.37 8.15 -19.94
C LEU A 296 4.63 7.11 -21.03
N ALA A 297 3.64 6.25 -21.32
CA ALA A 297 3.71 5.32 -22.45
C ALA A 297 3.63 6.08 -23.79
N CYS A 298 2.79 7.11 -23.89
CA CYS A 298 2.70 7.98 -25.05
C CYS A 298 4.06 8.63 -25.37
N ALA A 299 4.77 9.17 -24.38
CA ALA A 299 6.11 9.71 -24.56
C ALA A 299 7.11 8.63 -25.04
N ALA A 300 7.12 7.46 -24.39
CA ALA A 300 8.03 6.36 -24.73
C ALA A 300 7.81 5.77 -26.14
N GLU A 301 6.58 5.86 -26.66
CA GLU A 301 6.19 5.37 -27.98
C GLU A 301 6.17 6.50 -29.04
N GLY A 302 6.96 7.56 -28.85
CA GLY A 302 7.11 8.65 -29.84
C GLY A 302 5.84 9.49 -29.99
N LEU A 303 5.19 9.84 -28.89
CA LEU A 303 3.93 10.61 -28.81
C LEU A 303 2.77 9.87 -29.50
N SER A 304 2.60 8.61 -29.18
CA SER A 304 1.59 7.72 -29.76
C SER A 304 0.17 8.19 -29.49
N ALA A 305 -0.61 8.41 -30.57
CA ALA A 305 -2.02 8.78 -30.46
C ALA A 305 -2.88 7.69 -29.78
N ARG A 306 -2.53 6.43 -29.96
CA ARG A 306 -3.19 5.29 -29.28
C ARG A 306 -3.07 5.40 -27.75
N ARG A 307 -1.86 5.74 -27.25
CA ARG A 307 -1.64 5.91 -25.81
C ARG A 307 -2.29 7.17 -25.28
N PHE A 308 -2.34 8.21 -26.08
CA PHE A 308 -3.07 9.41 -25.73
C PHE A 308 -4.59 9.17 -25.67
N ALA A 309 -5.16 8.39 -26.61
CA ALA A 309 -6.54 7.97 -26.54
C ALA A 309 -6.83 7.10 -25.29
N GLU A 310 -5.90 6.21 -24.90
CA GLU A 310 -6.00 5.45 -23.65
C GLU A 310 -6.09 6.40 -22.43
N TYR A 311 -5.30 7.47 -22.40
CA TYR A 311 -5.40 8.52 -21.38
C TYR A 311 -6.76 9.21 -21.39
N LEU A 312 -7.26 9.61 -22.57
CA LEU A 312 -8.58 10.25 -22.71
C LEU A 312 -9.73 9.36 -22.23
N SER A 313 -9.66 8.05 -22.52
CA SER A 313 -10.69 7.08 -22.15
C SER A 313 -10.84 6.88 -20.64
N LEU A 314 -9.83 7.24 -19.86
CA LEU A 314 -9.86 7.17 -18.39
C LEU A 314 -10.61 8.36 -17.75
N GLY A 315 -11.00 9.35 -18.54
CA GLY A 315 -11.79 10.48 -18.07
C GLY A 315 -11.07 11.44 -17.12
N GLU A 316 -9.73 11.39 -17.10
CA GLU A 316 -8.89 12.21 -16.20
C GLU A 316 -8.53 13.60 -16.77
N VAL A 317 -9.14 13.99 -17.87
CA VAL A 317 -8.92 15.33 -18.44
C VAL A 317 -9.45 16.38 -17.45
N PRO A 318 -8.62 17.37 -17.04
CA PRO A 318 -9.05 18.44 -16.14
C PRO A 318 -10.19 19.25 -16.72
N GLU A 319 -11.09 19.72 -15.89
CA GLU A 319 -12.05 20.73 -16.31
C GLU A 319 -11.29 21.99 -16.71
N ALA A 320 -11.71 22.64 -17.81
CA ALA A 320 -11.12 23.90 -18.21
C ALA A 320 -11.59 25.00 -17.23
N VAL A 321 -10.93 25.08 -16.10
CA VAL A 321 -11.03 26.23 -15.22
C VAL A 321 -10.03 27.26 -15.72
N ALA A 322 -10.51 28.47 -16.02
CA ALA A 322 -9.63 29.61 -16.19
C ALA A 322 -8.97 29.90 -14.83
N GLY A 323 -7.77 29.35 -14.60
CA GLY A 323 -7.08 29.53 -13.35
C GLY A 323 -5.85 28.62 -13.24
N ALA A 324 -4.98 28.94 -12.30
CA ALA A 324 -3.74 28.25 -12.03
C ALA A 324 -3.93 26.74 -11.74
N PRO A 325 -2.90 25.90 -11.98
CA PRO A 325 -2.94 24.50 -11.58
C PRO A 325 -3.27 24.37 -10.09
N PRO A 326 -3.97 23.30 -9.67
CA PRO A 326 -4.30 23.11 -8.27
C PRO A 326 -3.02 23.16 -7.42
N PRO A 327 -3.07 23.81 -6.26
CA PRO A 327 -1.90 23.85 -5.38
C PRO A 327 -1.46 22.41 -5.03
N PRO A 328 -0.16 22.16 -4.92
CA PRO A 328 0.30 20.86 -4.45
C PRO A 328 -0.31 20.57 -3.08
N PRO A 329 -0.64 19.30 -2.78
CA PRO A 329 -1.21 18.93 -1.50
C PRO A 329 -0.32 19.41 -0.35
N ALA A 330 -0.94 20.00 0.67
CA ALA A 330 -0.19 20.46 1.84
C ALA A 330 0.61 19.30 2.45
N PRO A 331 1.86 19.51 2.85
CA PRO A 331 2.71 18.45 3.37
C PRO A 331 2.15 17.73 4.63
N GLY A 332 1.09 18.30 5.26
CA GLY A 332 0.45 17.77 6.47
C GLY A 332 -0.67 16.75 6.22
N ASP A 333 -1.21 16.69 5.00
CA ASP A 333 -2.41 15.87 4.71
C ASP A 333 -2.09 14.46 4.20
N ARG A 334 -0.80 14.08 4.23
CA ARG A 334 -0.37 12.80 3.71
C ARG A 334 -0.68 11.68 4.70
N TRP A 335 -1.61 10.79 4.34
CA TRP A 335 -1.70 9.48 4.96
C TRP A 335 -0.49 8.64 4.53
N VAL A 336 0.26 8.14 5.50
CA VAL A 336 1.41 7.26 5.28
C VAL A 336 0.97 5.83 5.57
N PRO A 337 1.08 4.90 4.61
CA PRO A 337 0.84 3.49 4.87
C PRO A 337 1.74 2.98 6.00
N PRO A 338 1.33 1.97 6.78
CA PRO A 338 2.10 1.47 7.92
C PRO A 338 3.52 0.99 7.58
N ASP A 339 3.76 0.54 6.34
CA ASP A 339 5.07 0.13 5.84
C ASP A 339 5.99 1.30 5.44
N GLU A 340 5.48 2.53 5.41
CA GLU A 340 6.21 3.74 5.03
C GLU A 340 6.50 4.69 6.20
N GLU A 341 6.30 4.25 7.43
CA GLU A 341 6.41 5.06 8.65
C GLU A 341 7.78 5.73 8.85
N LEU A 342 8.83 5.18 8.27
CA LEU A 342 10.18 5.77 8.37
C LEU A 342 10.26 7.14 7.68
N THR A 343 9.40 7.41 6.70
CA THR A 343 9.37 8.67 5.96
C THR A 343 8.40 9.70 6.56
N ALA A 344 7.60 9.31 7.55
CA ALA A 344 6.71 10.22 8.26
C ALA A 344 7.52 11.22 9.09
N ARG A 345 7.14 12.49 9.04
CA ARG A 345 7.82 13.54 9.83
C ARG A 345 7.70 13.22 11.32
N PRO A 346 8.80 13.29 12.09
CA PRO A 346 8.75 13.15 13.54
C PRO A 346 7.77 14.14 14.15
N GLY A 347 6.87 13.67 15.03
CA GLY A 347 5.93 14.53 15.75
C GLY A 347 4.63 14.88 15.03
N GLN A 348 4.47 14.57 13.73
CA GLN A 348 3.18 14.63 13.07
C GLN A 348 2.45 13.28 13.25
N GLU A 349 1.51 13.27 14.19
CA GLU A 349 0.47 12.26 14.15
C GLU A 349 -0.29 12.43 12.84
N PRO A 350 -0.68 11.34 12.15
CA PRO A 350 -1.61 11.46 11.04
C PRO A 350 -2.84 12.18 11.61
N SER A 351 -3.04 13.42 11.17
CA SER A 351 -4.26 14.16 11.52
C SER A 351 -5.42 13.27 11.06
N PRO A 352 -6.43 13.00 11.91
CA PRO A 352 -7.57 12.26 11.45
C PRO A 352 -8.07 12.96 10.20
N ALA A 353 -8.03 12.24 9.07
CA ALA A 353 -8.57 12.77 7.83
C ALA A 353 -9.95 13.33 8.14
N ALA A 354 -10.20 14.57 7.79
CA ALA A 354 -11.55 15.12 7.86
C ALA A 354 -12.47 14.13 7.16
N ASP A 355 -13.65 13.88 7.72
CA ASP A 355 -14.61 13.01 7.04
C ASP A 355 -14.71 13.48 5.59
N PRO A 356 -14.47 12.60 4.60
CA PRO A 356 -14.58 13.00 3.21
C PRO A 356 -15.96 13.60 3.02
N ALA A 357 -16.01 14.74 2.31
CA ALA A 357 -17.28 15.28 1.85
C ALA A 357 -18.09 14.11 1.26
N PRO A 358 -19.39 14.00 1.51
CA PRO A 358 -20.21 12.93 0.98
C PRO A 358 -19.87 12.79 -0.51
N PRO A 359 -19.67 11.56 -1.02
CA PRO A 359 -19.33 11.38 -2.42
C PRO A 359 -20.37 12.13 -3.23
N PRO A 360 -19.97 12.92 -4.25
CA PRO A 360 -20.91 13.60 -5.12
C PRO A 360 -21.87 12.53 -5.61
N ASP A 361 -23.16 12.83 -5.55
CA ASP A 361 -24.26 11.91 -5.85
C ASP A 361 -23.91 11.07 -7.08
N VAL A 362 -23.65 9.78 -6.88
CA VAL A 362 -23.24 8.85 -7.94
C VAL A 362 -24.38 8.65 -8.96
N GLU A 363 -25.58 9.08 -8.61
CA GLU A 363 -26.78 9.11 -9.45
C GLU A 363 -27.05 10.45 -10.12
N ALA A 364 -26.26 11.50 -9.86
CA ALA A 364 -26.37 12.69 -10.69
C ALA A 364 -26.10 12.24 -12.12
N PRO A 365 -27.10 12.36 -13.04
CA PRO A 365 -26.87 12.01 -14.43
C PRO A 365 -25.64 12.80 -14.83
N VAL A 366 -24.67 12.09 -15.45
CA VAL A 366 -23.51 12.73 -16.05
C VAL A 366 -24.06 13.83 -16.92
N VAL A 367 -24.17 15.02 -16.33
CA VAL A 367 -24.78 16.17 -16.99
C VAL A 367 -23.90 16.43 -18.18
N ALA A 368 -24.46 16.20 -19.34
CA ALA A 368 -23.83 16.28 -20.66
C ALA A 368 -23.17 17.64 -20.97
N GLY A 369 -23.00 18.49 -19.98
CA GLY A 369 -22.31 19.78 -20.06
C GLY A 369 -20.89 19.79 -19.52
N ASN A 370 -20.48 18.85 -18.66
CA ASN A 370 -19.19 18.90 -17.99
C ASN A 370 -18.24 17.75 -18.30
N LEU A 371 -18.70 16.68 -18.87
CA LEU A 371 -17.84 15.82 -19.64
C LEU A 371 -17.62 16.50 -20.99
N ARG A 372 -16.62 17.32 -21.10
CA ARG A 372 -16.09 17.78 -22.38
C ARG A 372 -15.53 16.59 -23.11
N ALA A 373 -16.43 15.85 -23.61
CA ALA A 373 -16.51 14.74 -24.53
C ALA A 373 -15.16 14.10 -24.89
N PRO A 374 -14.49 13.36 -23.99
CA PRO A 374 -13.36 12.52 -24.35
C PRO A 374 -13.71 11.58 -25.54
N ARG A 375 -14.98 11.18 -25.68
CA ARG A 375 -15.46 10.35 -26.78
C ARG A 375 -15.32 11.02 -28.15
N HIS A 376 -15.67 12.28 -28.27
CA HIS A 376 -15.49 13.01 -29.53
C HIS A 376 -13.99 13.27 -29.80
N TRP A 377 -13.19 13.50 -28.78
CA TRP A 377 -11.75 13.70 -28.96
C TRP A 377 -11.05 12.44 -29.46
N GLU A 378 -11.40 11.26 -28.97
CA GLU A 378 -10.91 9.98 -29.51
C GLU A 378 -11.34 9.80 -30.96
N GLN A 379 -12.58 10.14 -31.30
CA GLN A 379 -13.09 10.09 -32.67
C GLN A 379 -12.30 11.04 -33.58
N PHE A 380 -12.02 12.26 -33.16
CA PHE A 380 -11.21 13.21 -33.94
C PHE A 380 -9.79 12.69 -34.19
N LEU A 381 -9.16 12.03 -33.22
CA LEU A 381 -7.85 11.40 -33.42
C LEU A 381 -7.90 10.29 -34.47
N MET A 382 -8.97 9.49 -34.49
CA MET A 382 -9.18 8.47 -35.53
C MET A 382 -9.46 9.08 -36.90
N GLU A 383 -10.35 10.07 -36.99
CA GLU A 383 -10.71 10.76 -38.25
C GLU A 383 -9.52 11.53 -38.83
N ALA A 384 -8.70 12.14 -37.99
CA ALA A 384 -7.47 12.80 -38.41
C ALA A 384 -6.35 11.83 -38.77
N ALA A 385 -6.53 10.50 -38.50
CA ALA A 385 -5.53 9.46 -38.69
C ALA A 385 -4.18 9.81 -38.06
N VAL A 386 -4.20 10.30 -36.83
CA VAL A 386 -3.00 10.61 -36.07
C VAL A 386 -2.39 9.32 -35.55
N ILE A 387 -1.09 9.10 -35.79
CA ILE A 387 -0.36 7.92 -35.28
C ILE A 387 0.57 8.32 -34.14
N GLY A 388 1.36 9.38 -34.33
CA GLY A 388 2.35 9.88 -33.36
C GLY A 388 3.25 10.95 -33.99
N GLY A 389 4.21 11.46 -33.19
CA GLY A 389 5.15 12.50 -33.61
C GLY A 389 4.52 13.92 -33.59
N ARG A 390 5.15 14.87 -32.90
CA ARG A 390 4.58 16.21 -32.62
C ARG A 390 4.10 16.95 -33.88
N ASP A 391 4.94 17.03 -34.90
CA ASP A 391 4.59 17.74 -36.17
C ASP A 391 3.46 17.06 -36.93
N ARG A 392 3.39 15.73 -36.83
CA ARG A 392 2.31 14.95 -37.47
C ARG A 392 0.99 15.19 -36.77
N TRP A 393 0.97 15.27 -35.43
CA TRP A 393 -0.22 15.65 -34.69
C TRP A 393 -0.77 16.98 -35.16
N GLU A 394 0.07 18.01 -35.19
CA GLU A 394 -0.36 19.35 -35.60
C GLU A 394 -0.89 19.38 -37.03
N ARG A 395 -0.16 18.81 -37.98
CA ARG A 395 -0.57 18.75 -39.39
C ARG A 395 -1.88 18.01 -39.60
N ARG A 396 -2.09 16.88 -38.91
CA ARG A 396 -3.27 16.06 -39.05
C ARG A 396 -4.50 16.71 -38.45
N LEU A 397 -4.40 17.32 -37.29
CA LEU A 397 -5.51 18.06 -36.68
C LEU A 397 -5.86 19.30 -37.49
N LYS A 398 -4.88 20.06 -38.04
CA LYS A 398 -5.14 21.16 -38.97
C LYS A 398 -5.81 20.68 -40.26
N GLY A 399 -5.43 19.52 -40.77
CA GLY A 399 -6.07 18.93 -41.94
C GLY A 399 -7.54 18.57 -41.72
N LEU A 400 -7.86 18.00 -40.56
CA LEU A 400 -9.24 17.72 -40.16
C LEU A 400 -10.06 18.99 -39.99
N GLU A 401 -9.49 20.02 -39.37
CA GLU A 401 -10.10 21.35 -39.23
C GLU A 401 -10.42 21.96 -40.59
N ALA A 402 -9.48 21.92 -41.53
CA ALA A 402 -9.68 22.43 -42.89
C ALA A 402 -10.80 21.67 -43.62
N LYS A 403 -10.87 20.35 -43.48
CA LYS A 403 -11.94 19.51 -44.01
C LYS A 403 -13.31 19.92 -43.44
N MET A 404 -13.41 20.02 -42.11
CA MET A 404 -14.66 20.43 -41.45
C MET A 404 -15.12 21.86 -41.85
N ARG A 405 -14.17 22.79 -42.06
CA ARG A 405 -14.49 24.10 -42.57
C ARG A 405 -15.01 24.07 -44.02
N ALA A 406 -14.43 23.23 -44.87
CA ALA A 406 -14.93 23.04 -46.24
C ALA A 406 -16.33 22.44 -46.23
N ASP A 407 -16.57 21.42 -45.38
CA ASP A 407 -17.88 20.82 -45.20
C ASP A 407 -18.91 21.85 -44.70
N LEU A 408 -18.53 22.75 -43.78
CA LEU A 408 -19.40 23.85 -43.31
C LEU A 408 -19.83 24.77 -44.42
N LEU A 409 -18.91 25.09 -45.36
CA LEU A 409 -19.22 25.94 -46.51
C LEU A 409 -20.12 25.23 -47.53
N ALA A 410 -19.95 23.90 -47.67
CA ALA A 410 -20.74 23.10 -48.58
C ALA A 410 -22.21 22.89 -48.11
N PHE A 411 -22.47 22.97 -46.79
CA PHE A 411 -23.79 22.72 -46.21
C PHE A 411 -24.42 23.94 -45.56
N VAL A 412 -24.18 25.14 -46.10
CA VAL A 412 -24.70 26.42 -45.57
C VAL A 412 -26.23 26.45 -45.49
N GLU A 413 -26.92 25.78 -46.42
CA GLU A 413 -28.39 25.78 -46.47
C GLU A 413 -29.02 24.81 -45.44
N ASP A 414 -28.24 23.86 -44.86
CA ASP A 414 -28.69 22.97 -43.80
C ASP A 414 -28.23 23.48 -42.44
N GLU A 415 -29.10 24.27 -41.80
CA GLU A 415 -28.77 24.93 -40.55
C GLU A 415 -28.44 23.93 -39.41
N ALA A 416 -29.15 22.81 -39.33
CA ALA A 416 -28.93 21.81 -38.30
C ALA A 416 -27.55 21.16 -38.45
N ARG A 417 -27.15 20.85 -39.69
CA ARG A 417 -25.86 20.25 -40.03
C ARG A 417 -24.74 21.27 -39.84
N SER A 418 -24.95 22.53 -40.25
CA SER A 418 -24.01 23.61 -40.04
C SER A 418 -23.72 23.89 -38.56
N GLN A 419 -24.75 23.90 -37.71
CA GLN A 419 -24.58 24.03 -36.26
C GLN A 419 -23.82 22.84 -35.64
N ARG A 420 -24.07 21.65 -36.14
CA ARG A 420 -23.33 20.45 -35.69
C ARG A 420 -21.85 20.56 -36.04
N ILE A 421 -21.51 20.95 -37.27
CA ILE A 421 -20.12 21.09 -37.72
C ILE A 421 -19.41 22.22 -36.92
N ARG A 422 -20.09 23.34 -36.63
CA ARG A 422 -19.52 24.40 -35.79
C ARG A 422 -19.16 23.89 -34.41
N ARG A 423 -20.06 23.14 -33.74
CA ARG A 423 -19.76 22.53 -32.44
C ARG A 423 -18.57 21.56 -32.51
N GLN A 424 -18.47 20.74 -33.55
CA GLN A 424 -17.34 19.84 -33.78
C GLN A 424 -16.03 20.63 -34.00
N LEU A 425 -16.06 21.76 -34.70
CA LEU A 425 -14.90 22.65 -34.86
C LEU A 425 -14.45 23.25 -33.53
N ASP A 426 -15.38 23.68 -32.68
CA ASP A 426 -15.08 24.18 -31.34
C ASP A 426 -14.47 23.10 -30.46
N GLU A 427 -15.02 21.88 -30.49
CA GLU A 427 -14.50 20.72 -29.77
C GLU A 427 -13.11 20.28 -30.28
N LEU A 428 -12.88 20.33 -31.61
CA LEU A 428 -11.57 20.06 -32.20
C LEU A 428 -10.54 21.11 -31.80
N GLY A 429 -10.97 22.39 -31.75
CA GLY A 429 -10.16 23.50 -31.22
C GLY A 429 -9.74 23.24 -29.78
N ALA A 430 -10.71 22.88 -28.93
CA ALA A 430 -10.44 22.55 -27.52
C ALA A 430 -9.48 21.34 -27.36
N LEU A 431 -9.66 20.28 -28.16
CA LEU A 431 -8.72 19.16 -28.19
C LEU A 431 -7.31 19.61 -28.54
N ARG A 432 -7.17 20.41 -29.60
CA ARG A 432 -5.87 20.92 -30.06
C ARG A 432 -5.18 21.77 -28.99
N ASP A 433 -5.92 22.71 -28.41
CA ASP A 433 -5.39 23.61 -27.41
C ASP A 433 -5.02 22.93 -26.09
N PHE A 434 -5.64 21.78 -25.80
CA PHE A 434 -5.28 20.92 -24.69
C PHE A 434 -4.12 19.98 -25.04
N ALA A 435 -4.23 19.23 -26.15
CA ALA A 435 -3.33 18.14 -26.47
C ALA A 435 -1.94 18.60 -26.90
N LEU A 436 -1.85 19.66 -27.76
CA LEU A 436 -0.54 20.04 -28.30
C LEU A 436 0.44 20.52 -27.22
N PRO A 437 0.05 21.40 -26.25
CA PRO A 437 0.95 21.76 -25.17
C PRO A 437 1.28 20.61 -24.22
N LEU A 438 0.37 19.61 -24.08
CA LEU A 438 0.65 18.41 -23.28
C LEU A 438 1.67 17.51 -23.97
N LEU A 439 1.56 17.37 -25.30
CA LEU A 439 2.54 16.65 -26.12
C LEU A 439 3.91 17.34 -26.12
N ASP A 440 3.94 18.68 -26.10
CA ASP A 440 5.18 19.43 -25.96
C ASP A 440 5.85 19.15 -24.60
N ALA A 441 5.07 19.09 -23.52
CA ALA A 441 5.54 18.71 -22.20
C ALA A 441 6.08 17.25 -22.18
N LEU A 442 5.39 16.33 -22.83
CA LEU A 442 5.86 14.93 -22.97
C LEU A 442 7.15 14.82 -23.81
N ALA A 443 7.27 15.62 -24.87
CA ALA A 443 8.46 15.66 -25.72
C ALA A 443 9.68 16.29 -25.02
N SER A 444 9.43 17.19 -24.07
CA SER A 444 10.49 17.86 -23.29
C SER A 444 11.00 17.05 -22.11
N LEU A 445 10.42 15.87 -21.83
CA LEU A 445 10.93 14.98 -20.79
C LEU A 445 12.39 14.60 -21.07
N PRO A 446 13.25 14.49 -20.04
CA PRO A 446 14.65 14.10 -20.22
C PRO A 446 14.79 12.75 -20.92
N GLU A 447 15.77 12.60 -21.81
CA GLU A 447 16.14 11.27 -22.33
C GLU A 447 16.83 10.44 -21.24
N ARG A 448 17.71 11.09 -20.49
CA ARG A 448 18.43 10.55 -19.32
C ARG A 448 18.79 11.67 -18.37
N GLY A 449 18.65 11.43 -17.08
CA GLY A 449 18.99 12.41 -16.04
C GLY A 449 18.92 11.82 -14.65
N ALA A 450 19.43 12.53 -13.64
CA ALA A 450 19.16 12.17 -12.25
C ALA A 450 17.66 12.32 -11.95
N TRP A 451 17.17 11.66 -10.89
CA TRP A 451 15.75 11.72 -10.55
C TRP A 451 15.23 13.16 -10.36
N GLU A 452 16.05 14.08 -9.83
CA GLU A 452 15.66 15.50 -9.71
C GLU A 452 15.26 16.12 -11.04
N ALA A 453 15.95 15.76 -12.13
CA ALA A 453 15.62 16.25 -13.46
C ALA A 453 14.30 15.69 -14.01
N TRP A 454 13.79 14.59 -13.44
CA TRP A 454 12.51 13.97 -13.79
C TRP A 454 11.35 14.46 -12.93
N LEU A 455 11.60 14.69 -11.63
CA LEU A 455 10.51 14.94 -10.67
C LEU A 455 9.73 16.21 -10.96
N ASP A 456 10.40 17.33 -11.28
CA ASP A 456 9.74 18.59 -11.60
C ASP A 456 8.89 18.50 -12.87
N PRO A 457 9.42 18.00 -14.03
CA PRO A 457 8.62 17.80 -15.24
C PRO A 457 7.45 16.83 -15.03
N LEU A 458 7.65 15.72 -14.29
CA LEU A 458 6.59 14.77 -14.01
C LEU A 458 5.49 15.37 -13.11
N THR A 459 5.88 16.17 -12.13
CA THR A 459 4.97 16.88 -11.23
C THR A 459 4.14 17.91 -12.02
N ALA A 460 4.78 18.70 -12.88
CA ALA A 460 4.10 19.65 -13.74
C ALA A 460 3.16 18.95 -14.73
N LEU A 461 3.58 17.82 -15.30
CA LEU A 461 2.78 17.00 -16.19
C LEU A 461 1.54 16.45 -15.48
N ALA A 462 1.69 15.90 -14.27
CA ALA A 462 0.58 15.36 -13.48
C ALA A 462 -0.44 16.44 -13.12
N ALA A 463 0.04 17.59 -12.63
CA ALA A 463 -0.82 18.73 -12.30
C ALA A 463 -1.60 19.28 -13.50
N ARG A 464 -1.02 19.24 -14.70
CA ARG A 464 -1.65 19.72 -15.93
C ARG A 464 -2.62 18.72 -16.54
N ALA A 465 -2.30 17.43 -16.47
CA ALA A 465 -2.99 16.40 -17.22
C ALA A 465 -4.10 15.67 -16.45
N LEU A 466 -4.09 15.73 -15.11
CA LEU A 466 -4.99 14.95 -14.28
C LEU A 466 -6.02 15.83 -13.59
N ARG A 467 -7.27 15.36 -13.53
CA ARG A 467 -8.35 16.01 -12.78
C ARG A 467 -8.08 16.00 -11.28
N GLU A 468 -7.63 14.86 -10.76
CA GLU A 468 -7.30 14.65 -9.35
C GLU A 468 -5.83 14.22 -9.19
N PRO A 469 -4.85 15.15 -9.35
CA PRO A 469 -3.44 14.82 -9.36
C PRO A 469 -2.87 14.46 -7.98
N ALA A 470 -3.57 14.76 -6.89
CA ALA A 470 -3.03 14.74 -5.51
C ALA A 470 -2.30 13.44 -5.15
N ARG A 471 -2.86 12.28 -5.51
CA ARG A 471 -2.25 10.97 -5.22
C ARG A 471 -1.01 10.69 -6.06
N VAL A 472 -1.02 11.08 -7.33
CA VAL A 472 0.14 10.96 -8.22
C VAL A 472 1.25 11.89 -7.74
N LEU A 473 0.92 13.14 -7.37
CA LEU A 473 1.87 14.10 -6.81
C LEU A 473 2.47 13.61 -5.48
N SER A 474 1.65 13.03 -4.61
CA SER A 474 2.13 12.41 -3.37
C SER A 474 3.13 11.28 -3.64
N LEU A 475 2.83 10.43 -4.63
CA LEU A 475 3.74 9.34 -5.04
C LEU A 475 5.06 9.87 -5.59
N LEU A 476 5.03 10.93 -6.43
CA LEU A 476 6.25 11.55 -6.95
C LEU A 476 7.08 12.20 -5.83
N ALA A 477 6.42 12.81 -4.85
CA ALA A 477 7.09 13.39 -3.68
C ALA A 477 7.83 12.35 -2.83
N GLU A 478 7.38 11.07 -2.82
CA GLU A 478 8.11 9.99 -2.16
C GLU A 478 9.50 9.74 -2.76
N LEU A 479 9.68 10.07 -4.04
CA LEU A 479 10.94 9.91 -4.74
C LEU A 479 11.87 11.13 -4.61
N ALA A 480 11.45 12.21 -3.93
CA ALA A 480 12.29 13.39 -3.73
C ALA A 480 13.68 13.06 -3.14
N PRO A 481 13.82 12.16 -2.14
CA PRO A 481 15.13 11.76 -1.65
C PRO A 481 16.02 11.10 -2.71
N MET A 482 15.43 10.57 -3.77
CA MET A 482 16.14 9.94 -4.89
C MET A 482 16.78 10.95 -5.86
N GLY A 483 16.58 12.24 -5.66
CA GLY A 483 17.07 13.31 -6.55
C GLY A 483 18.48 13.06 -7.11
N PRO A 484 19.50 12.77 -6.27
CA PRO A 484 20.88 12.55 -6.73
C PRO A 484 21.11 11.22 -7.46
N VAL A 485 20.15 10.31 -7.49
CA VAL A 485 20.31 8.99 -8.11
C VAL A 485 20.12 9.09 -9.63
N GLY A 486 21.08 8.63 -10.40
CA GLY A 486 21.00 8.64 -11.87
C GLY A 486 22.34 8.36 -12.54
N PRO A 487 22.41 8.53 -13.87
CA PRO A 487 21.31 8.92 -14.76
C PRO A 487 20.29 7.78 -15.00
N VAL A 488 19.01 8.06 -14.90
CA VAL A 488 17.90 7.14 -15.20
C VAL A 488 17.23 7.50 -16.53
N SER A 489 16.65 6.52 -17.21
CA SER A 489 15.90 6.69 -18.46
C SER A 489 14.39 6.67 -18.21
N LEU A 490 13.59 7.12 -19.18
CA LEU A 490 12.12 7.03 -19.12
C LEU A 490 11.64 5.58 -18.90
N ALA A 491 12.36 4.59 -19.44
CA ALA A 491 12.02 3.18 -19.22
C ALA A 491 12.17 2.77 -17.74
N GLU A 492 13.23 3.23 -17.07
CA GLU A 492 13.45 3.01 -15.63
C GLU A 492 12.41 3.76 -14.78
N VAL A 493 12.12 5.01 -15.12
CA VAL A 493 11.07 5.81 -14.44
C VAL A 493 9.72 5.09 -14.52
N ARG A 494 9.34 4.63 -15.70
CA ARG A 494 8.09 3.87 -15.90
C ARG A 494 8.08 2.56 -15.10
N LEU A 495 9.19 1.85 -15.08
CA LEU A 495 9.33 0.60 -14.33
C LEU A 495 9.07 0.80 -12.82
N VAL A 496 9.67 1.85 -12.26
CA VAL A 496 9.53 2.20 -10.83
C VAL A 496 8.09 2.61 -10.49
N LEU A 497 7.48 3.46 -11.33
CA LEU A 497 6.18 4.04 -11.06
C LEU A 497 5.00 3.10 -11.39
N ALA A 498 5.16 2.19 -12.35
CA ALA A 498 4.05 1.45 -12.97
C ALA A 498 3.16 0.74 -11.96
N ARG A 499 3.74 0.01 -11.03
CA ARG A 499 2.96 -0.75 -10.05
C ARG A 499 2.25 0.16 -9.06
N ARG A 500 2.95 1.13 -8.50
CA ARG A 500 2.39 2.04 -7.49
C ARG A 500 1.28 2.90 -8.08
N LEU A 501 1.44 3.37 -9.30
CA LEU A 501 0.39 4.10 -10.01
C LEU A 501 -0.82 3.23 -10.34
N THR A 502 -0.61 1.95 -10.67
CA THR A 502 -1.73 1.01 -10.91
C THR A 502 -2.45 0.61 -9.63
N GLU A 503 -1.71 0.51 -8.50
CA GLU A 503 -2.21 0.07 -7.19
C GLU A 503 -2.51 1.25 -6.25
N LEU A 504 -2.67 2.48 -6.76
CA LEU A 504 -3.03 3.62 -5.92
C LEU A 504 -4.28 3.31 -5.10
N SER A 505 -4.17 3.49 -3.78
CA SER A 505 -5.27 3.29 -2.85
C SER A 505 -5.79 4.62 -2.33
N ALA A 506 -7.10 4.69 -2.10
CA ALA A 506 -7.66 5.77 -1.32
C ALA A 506 -7.28 5.57 0.16
N PRO A 507 -6.90 6.63 0.89
CA PRO A 507 -6.67 6.52 2.31
C PRO A 507 -7.92 6.00 3.04
N PRO A 508 -7.75 5.42 4.25
CA PRO A 508 -8.90 5.03 5.07
C PRO A 508 -9.83 6.23 5.29
N SER A 509 -11.14 6.02 5.12
CA SER A 509 -12.12 7.08 5.31
C SER A 509 -12.35 7.36 6.80
N GLY A 510 -12.01 8.57 7.27
CA GLY A 510 -12.34 9.07 8.60
C GLY A 510 -11.82 8.23 9.77
N ARG A 511 -12.40 8.45 10.95
CA ARG A 511 -12.02 7.73 12.18
C ARG A 511 -12.56 6.30 12.17
N ARG A 512 -11.83 5.38 12.82
CA ARG A 512 -12.19 3.96 12.94
C ARG A 512 -13.40 3.72 13.86
N TYR A 513 -13.64 4.61 14.83
CA TYR A 513 -14.68 4.42 15.85
C TYR A 513 -16.10 4.51 15.27
N GLY A 514 -16.99 3.65 15.78
CA GLY A 514 -18.33 3.47 15.24
C GLY A 514 -18.40 2.66 13.94
N LYS A 515 -17.28 2.12 13.45
CA LYS A 515 -17.17 1.37 12.20
C LYS A 515 -16.57 -0.02 12.44
N VAL A 516 -17.02 -1.03 11.68
CA VAL A 516 -16.40 -2.36 11.70
C VAL A 516 -14.98 -2.26 11.18
N TYR A 517 -14.03 -2.79 11.94
CA TYR A 517 -12.62 -2.78 11.56
C TYR A 517 -12.31 -3.91 10.56
N VAL A 518 -11.85 -3.57 9.36
CA VAL A 518 -11.45 -4.52 8.32
C VAL A 518 -9.98 -4.34 8.00
N ALA A 519 -9.17 -5.35 8.30
CA ALA A 519 -7.73 -5.24 8.20
C ALA A 519 -7.05 -6.59 7.90
N PRO A 520 -5.79 -6.59 7.42
CA PRO A 520 -4.96 -7.79 7.46
C PRO A 520 -4.81 -8.33 8.89
N VAL A 521 -4.66 -9.64 9.04
CA VAL A 521 -4.48 -10.27 10.36
C VAL A 521 -3.33 -9.65 11.16
N ALA A 522 -2.23 -9.31 10.49
CA ALA A 522 -1.07 -8.67 11.14
C ALA A 522 -1.40 -7.34 11.84
N SER A 523 -2.40 -6.61 11.34
CA SER A 523 -2.86 -5.35 11.92
C SER A 523 -3.71 -5.53 13.19
N ALA A 524 -4.04 -6.76 13.56
CA ALA A 524 -4.75 -7.07 14.81
C ALA A 524 -3.82 -7.10 16.04
N ARG A 525 -2.50 -7.09 15.84
CA ARG A 525 -1.53 -7.09 16.94
C ARG A 525 -1.79 -5.94 17.90
N GLY A 526 -1.89 -6.24 19.19
CA GLY A 526 -2.19 -5.26 20.23
C GLY A 526 -3.61 -4.69 20.20
N LEU A 527 -4.51 -5.24 19.38
CA LEU A 527 -5.94 -4.90 19.34
C LEU A 527 -6.80 -6.06 19.83
N ALA A 528 -7.98 -5.73 20.38
CA ALA A 528 -8.95 -6.72 20.79
C ALA A 528 -10.38 -6.22 20.51
N PHE A 529 -11.25 -7.15 20.10
CA PHE A 529 -12.61 -6.91 19.67
C PHE A 529 -13.57 -7.89 20.36
N ASP A 530 -14.80 -7.48 20.58
CA ASP A 530 -15.79 -8.37 21.19
C ASP A 530 -16.18 -9.49 20.24
N VAL A 531 -16.21 -9.21 18.92
CA VAL A 531 -16.49 -10.19 17.88
C VAL A 531 -15.46 -10.09 16.76
N VAL A 532 -14.85 -11.22 16.41
CA VAL A 532 -13.86 -11.32 15.32
C VAL A 532 -14.34 -12.31 14.27
N PHE A 533 -14.28 -11.88 13.01
CA PHE A 533 -14.55 -12.69 11.82
C PHE A 533 -13.24 -12.97 11.09
N VAL A 534 -12.99 -14.23 10.78
CA VAL A 534 -11.80 -14.67 10.00
C VAL A 534 -12.27 -15.46 8.79
N PRO A 535 -12.48 -14.78 7.65
CA PRO A 535 -12.89 -15.46 6.42
C PRO A 535 -11.72 -16.11 5.69
N GLY A 536 -12.07 -17.02 4.78
CA GLY A 536 -11.12 -17.62 3.84
C GLY A 536 -10.28 -18.75 4.43
N LEU A 537 -10.76 -19.45 5.46
CA LEU A 537 -10.09 -20.62 6.02
C LEU A 537 -10.20 -21.83 5.07
N ALA A 538 -9.61 -21.67 3.87
CA ALA A 538 -9.53 -22.68 2.84
C ALA A 538 -8.11 -22.85 2.35
N GLU A 539 -7.81 -24.02 1.78
CA GLU A 539 -6.49 -24.33 1.22
C GLU A 539 -6.03 -23.24 0.23
N LYS A 540 -4.78 -22.80 0.33
CA LYS A 540 -4.14 -21.74 -0.46
C LYS A 540 -4.67 -20.30 -0.23
N LEU A 541 -5.67 -20.12 0.64
CA LEU A 541 -6.15 -18.81 1.11
C LEU A 541 -5.66 -18.51 2.51
N PHE A 542 -5.91 -19.42 3.44
CA PHE A 542 -5.38 -19.38 4.79
C PHE A 542 -5.18 -20.82 5.30
N PRO A 543 -3.94 -21.31 5.39
CA PRO A 543 -2.66 -20.64 5.16
C PRO A 543 -2.36 -20.34 3.68
N HIS A 544 -1.57 -19.32 3.45
CA HIS A 544 -0.95 -19.12 2.15
C HIS A 544 0.09 -20.21 1.89
N LYS A 545 0.22 -20.60 0.62
CA LYS A 545 1.33 -21.46 0.22
C LYS A 545 2.65 -20.72 0.43
N VAL A 546 3.49 -21.24 1.29
CA VAL A 546 4.86 -20.74 1.45
C VAL A 546 5.68 -21.14 0.22
N ILE A 547 6.25 -20.16 -0.42
CA ILE A 547 7.11 -20.32 -1.60
C ILE A 547 8.50 -19.88 -1.20
N GLU A 548 9.49 -20.72 -1.54
CA GLU A 548 10.89 -20.39 -1.34
C GLU A 548 11.28 -19.15 -2.13
N ASP A 549 12.10 -18.28 -1.55
CA ASP A 549 12.59 -17.08 -2.23
C ASP A 549 13.56 -17.48 -3.37
N PRO A 550 13.23 -17.19 -4.63
CA PRO A 550 14.10 -17.58 -5.74
C PRO A 550 15.44 -16.81 -5.79
N LEU A 551 15.54 -15.67 -5.09
CA LEU A 551 16.75 -14.87 -5.04
C LEU A 551 17.75 -15.39 -4.00
N LEU A 552 17.24 -15.92 -2.89
CA LEU A 552 18.05 -16.50 -1.80
C LEU A 552 17.31 -17.71 -1.24
N ARG A 553 17.69 -18.90 -1.70
CA ARG A 553 17.06 -20.16 -1.33
C ARG A 553 17.35 -20.56 0.11
N ASP A 554 16.51 -21.40 0.69
CA ASP A 554 16.63 -21.85 2.08
C ASP A 554 18.01 -22.48 2.41
N GLY A 555 18.60 -23.22 1.46
CA GLY A 555 19.96 -23.75 1.64
C GLY A 555 21.04 -22.67 1.81
N GLN A 556 20.87 -21.52 1.16
CA GLN A 556 21.77 -20.37 1.32
C GLN A 556 21.41 -19.55 2.58
N ARG A 557 20.10 -19.45 2.91
CA ARG A 557 19.62 -18.78 4.13
C ARG A 557 20.13 -19.48 5.39
N ALA A 558 20.26 -20.79 5.36
CA ALA A 558 20.78 -21.58 6.49
C ALA A 558 22.23 -21.22 6.88
N GLU A 559 22.98 -20.55 6.00
CA GLU A 559 24.32 -20.00 6.32
C GLU A 559 24.23 -18.77 7.24
N PHE A 560 23.04 -18.16 7.37
CA PHE A 560 22.78 -16.93 8.13
C PHE A 560 21.62 -17.18 9.10
N PRO A 561 21.89 -17.51 10.38
CA PRO A 561 20.85 -17.86 11.35
C PRO A 561 19.78 -16.80 11.60
N GLU A 562 20.07 -15.55 11.22
CA GLU A 562 19.19 -14.39 11.39
C GLU A 562 18.15 -14.27 10.26
N LEU A 563 18.29 -15.04 9.17
CA LEU A 563 17.37 -14.99 8.04
C LEU A 563 16.25 -16.02 8.18
N GLU A 564 15.02 -15.57 7.89
CA GLU A 564 13.86 -16.45 7.91
C GLU A 564 13.90 -17.48 6.77
N THR A 565 13.75 -18.75 7.12
CA THR A 565 13.58 -19.88 6.19
C THR A 565 12.11 -20.10 5.85
N SER A 566 11.81 -21.02 4.93
CA SER A 566 10.43 -21.46 4.67
C SER A 566 9.77 -22.07 5.92
N ARG A 567 10.56 -22.70 6.81
CA ARG A 567 10.06 -23.24 8.09
C ARG A 567 9.55 -22.11 9.00
N ASP A 568 10.30 -21.02 9.10
CA ASP A 568 9.93 -19.86 9.91
C ASP A 568 8.69 -19.18 9.34
N ARG A 569 8.57 -19.12 8.01
CA ARG A 569 7.37 -18.59 7.33
C ARG A 569 6.14 -19.46 7.56
N ILE A 570 6.29 -20.79 7.64
CA ILE A 570 5.18 -21.68 8.04
C ILE A 570 4.77 -21.41 9.49
N ALA A 571 5.73 -21.21 10.39
CA ALA A 571 5.44 -20.83 11.77
C ALA A 571 4.72 -19.46 11.85
N ALA A 572 5.11 -18.49 11.02
CA ALA A 572 4.44 -17.18 10.91
C ALA A 572 3.00 -17.31 10.38
N GLU A 573 2.70 -18.26 9.47
CA GLU A 573 1.31 -18.54 9.04
C GLU A 573 0.46 -19.08 10.20
N ARG A 574 1.00 -19.97 11.02
CA ARG A 574 0.32 -20.47 12.24
C ARG A 574 0.11 -19.33 13.25
N LEU A 575 1.13 -18.50 13.45
CA LEU A 575 1.03 -17.31 14.31
C LEU A 575 -0.06 -16.37 13.82
N SER A 576 -0.23 -16.19 12.51
CA SER A 576 -1.28 -15.33 11.96
C SER A 576 -2.68 -15.78 12.40
N LEU A 577 -3.00 -17.08 12.41
CA LEU A 577 -4.30 -17.55 12.91
C LEU A 577 -4.42 -17.41 14.44
N ARG A 578 -3.33 -17.65 15.19
CA ARG A 578 -3.31 -17.41 16.65
C ARG A 578 -3.58 -15.95 16.99
N LEU A 579 -3.00 -15.00 16.25
CA LEU A 579 -3.24 -13.56 16.41
C LEU A 579 -4.70 -13.20 16.12
N ALA A 580 -5.26 -13.74 15.03
CA ALA A 580 -6.66 -13.50 14.68
C ALA A 580 -7.61 -14.04 15.76
N ALA A 581 -7.37 -15.25 16.25
CA ALA A 581 -8.16 -15.84 17.34
C ALA A 581 -7.96 -15.07 18.66
N GLY A 582 -6.71 -14.68 18.96
CA GLY A 582 -6.37 -13.93 20.17
C GLY A 582 -6.97 -12.52 20.23
N ALA A 583 -7.32 -11.95 19.09
CA ALA A 583 -7.99 -10.65 19.03
C ALA A 583 -9.47 -10.70 19.47
N ALA A 584 -10.09 -11.87 19.57
CA ALA A 584 -11.48 -12.05 20.02
C ALA A 584 -11.55 -12.07 21.55
N ARG A 585 -12.45 -11.27 22.13
CA ARG A 585 -12.76 -11.26 23.57
C ARG A 585 -14.00 -12.09 23.92
N GLY A 586 -15.00 -12.07 23.05
CA GLY A 586 -16.29 -12.69 23.34
C GLY A 586 -16.70 -13.72 22.31
N ARG A 587 -16.44 -13.47 21.02
CA ARG A 587 -16.88 -14.36 19.96
C ARG A 587 -15.92 -14.42 18.79
N LEU A 588 -15.66 -15.63 18.28
CA LEU A 588 -14.83 -15.90 17.11
C LEU A 588 -15.65 -16.61 16.04
N ILE A 589 -15.69 -16.05 14.84
CA ILE A 589 -16.35 -16.64 13.69
C ILE A 589 -15.29 -16.98 12.63
N LEU A 590 -15.12 -18.27 12.38
CA LEU A 590 -14.21 -18.80 11.36
C LEU A 590 -15.02 -19.23 10.15
N SER A 591 -14.67 -18.80 8.95
CA SER A 591 -15.45 -19.15 7.76
C SER A 591 -14.59 -19.50 6.56
N TRP A 592 -15.18 -20.27 5.62
CA TRP A 592 -14.51 -20.66 4.37
C TRP A 592 -15.48 -20.79 3.20
N PRO A 593 -15.02 -20.49 1.97
CA PRO A 593 -15.75 -20.75 0.75
C PRO A 593 -15.56 -22.21 0.31
N ARG A 594 -16.64 -22.87 -0.15
CA ARG A 594 -16.60 -24.24 -0.64
C ARG A 594 -16.22 -24.35 -2.12
N ILE A 595 -16.35 -23.25 -2.87
CA ILE A 595 -16.09 -23.20 -4.31
C ILE A 595 -15.24 -21.97 -4.60
N ASP A 596 -14.24 -22.14 -5.45
CA ASP A 596 -13.53 -21.06 -6.11
C ASP A 596 -14.35 -20.57 -7.30
N LEU A 597 -14.95 -19.40 -7.18
CA LEU A 597 -15.82 -18.84 -8.22
C LEU A 597 -15.04 -18.48 -9.50
N SER A 598 -13.75 -18.16 -9.38
CA SER A 598 -12.92 -17.80 -10.54
C SER A 598 -12.53 -19.00 -11.40
N GLN A 599 -12.38 -20.17 -10.78
CA GLN A 599 -11.95 -21.41 -11.44
C GLN A 599 -13.05 -22.48 -11.54
N GLY A 600 -14.22 -22.26 -10.93
CA GLY A 600 -15.31 -23.22 -10.89
C GLY A 600 -14.98 -24.54 -10.19
N ARG A 601 -14.01 -24.54 -9.26
CA ARG A 601 -13.51 -25.74 -8.58
C ARG A 601 -13.91 -25.77 -7.11
N ALA A 602 -14.13 -26.98 -6.58
CA ALA A 602 -14.30 -27.16 -5.14
C ALA A 602 -13.04 -26.72 -4.38
N ARG A 603 -13.23 -26.00 -3.27
CA ARG A 603 -12.18 -25.65 -2.31
C ARG A 603 -12.24 -26.60 -1.13
N VAL A 604 -11.09 -27.06 -0.71
CA VAL A 604 -10.93 -27.85 0.51
C VAL A 604 -10.82 -26.89 1.70
N PRO A 605 -11.57 -27.12 2.80
CA PRO A 605 -11.36 -26.39 4.03
C PRO A 605 -9.87 -26.41 4.43
N SER A 606 -9.42 -25.36 5.06
CA SER A 606 -8.07 -25.32 5.60
C SER A 606 -7.91 -26.37 6.70
N PHE A 607 -6.80 -27.08 6.69
CA PHE A 607 -6.43 -27.96 7.81
C PHE A 607 -6.20 -27.20 9.13
N TYR A 608 -6.16 -25.87 9.09
CA TYR A 608 -6.16 -25.04 10.29
C TYR A 608 -7.56 -24.93 10.95
N GLY A 609 -8.63 -25.25 10.23
CA GLY A 609 -10.00 -25.23 10.73
C GLY A 609 -10.57 -26.61 11.04
N LEU A 610 -9.81 -27.66 10.78
CA LEU A 610 -10.12 -29.06 11.10
C LEU A 610 -9.45 -29.47 12.42
#